data_8913b3dbcb60877c4fec8eb13ab10b01
#
_entry.id   8913b3dbcb60877c4fec8eb13ab10b01
#
_cell.length_a   1.000
_cell.length_b   1.000
_cell.length_c   1.000
_cell.angle_alpha   90.00
_cell.angle_beta   90.00
_cell.angle_gamma   90.00
#
_symmetry.space_group_name_H-M   'P 1'
#
loop_
_entity.id
_entity.type
_entity.pdbx_description
1 polymer ?
#
loop_
_entity_poly.entity_id
_entity_poly.type
_entity_poly.pdbx_seq_one_letter_code
_entity_poly.pdbx_strand_id
1 'polypeptide(L)'
;MSWKAAPSNVSAGGGTMGAMASKGKPSPRSAVKPLSDEQVAKLARKHHLVDPTHDFPTGPRKANTAEIEAQNPKATHRLLAGCDVVLRNHSKVKAWGLEHVPETGPFITAATHVTMYDVFVPMVSLFHQGRRPRYMAKAEMAKWPLIGKWFQLVGMQPVQRRAGKAKAIEETSVEILTSGRPLTVWPEGTVTRDPQKWPMSMKNGVGVIALESSRRLGCQVPLYCAVTWGAASINHWWPWPRKNVVMCYDEAFDYADLLDGCDSWGDEVPTDRADELTRRIRVRMTEIMAEIRGEQAPDGYWDYRTMSRVKD
;
A
#
# COMPACT_ATOMS: atom_id res chain seq x y z
N MET A 1 14.96 57.95 -23.85
CA MET A 1 15.24 58.82 -22.70
C MET A 1 15.86 57.99 -21.62
N SER A 2 17.13 58.25 -21.43
CA SER A 2 18.02 57.61 -20.45
C SER A 2 17.72 58.10 -19.04
N TRP A 3 17.87 57.21 -18.05
CA TRP A 3 18.35 57.62 -16.74
C TRP A 3 19.29 56.61 -16.12
N LYS A 4 20.41 57.17 -15.70
CA LYS A 4 21.66 56.61 -15.27
C LYS A 4 21.62 56.04 -13.84
N ALA A 5 22.54 55.14 -13.62
CA ALA A 5 22.99 54.62 -12.35
C ALA A 5 23.76 55.63 -11.49
N ALA A 6 23.84 55.37 -10.20
CA ALA A 6 25.02 55.23 -9.33
C ALA A 6 24.87 55.93 -7.97
N PRO A 7 25.84 55.77 -7.07
CA PRO A 7 26.23 54.59 -6.29
C PRO A 7 26.28 54.92 -4.78
N SER A 8 26.51 54.01 -3.87
CA SER A 8 27.48 54.19 -2.76
C SER A 8 27.48 53.04 -1.76
N ASN A 9 28.59 52.48 -1.61
CA ASN A 9 29.29 51.93 -0.45
C ASN A 9 28.65 52.09 0.92
N VAL A 10 28.61 51.01 1.72
CA VAL A 10 29.12 50.98 3.10
C VAL A 10 29.44 49.53 3.53
N SER A 11 30.67 49.33 3.84
CA SER A 11 31.40 48.58 4.89
C SER A 11 31.01 47.12 5.27
N ALA A 12 32.07 46.35 5.28
CA ALA A 12 32.29 45.04 5.83
C ALA A 12 31.85 44.89 7.31
N GLY A 13 31.07 43.85 7.56
CA GLY A 13 30.88 43.28 8.87
C GLY A 13 31.04 41.78 8.75
N GLY A 14 32.15 41.25 9.31
CA GLY A 14 32.42 39.81 9.34
C GLY A 14 31.39 39.07 10.19
N GLY A 15 30.67 38.21 9.54
CA GLY A 15 29.76 37.23 10.16
C GLY A 15 30.18 35.83 9.76
N THR A 16 30.60 35.09 10.73
CA THR A 16 31.03 33.69 10.76
C THR A 16 30.25 32.84 9.76
N MET A 17 30.97 32.12 8.92
CA MET A 17 30.45 31.05 8.07
C MET A 17 29.72 29.99 8.93
N GLY A 18 28.43 30.07 8.92
CA GLY A 18 27.57 28.98 9.36
C GLY A 18 27.81 27.80 8.45
N ALA A 19 28.24 26.69 9.03
CA ALA A 19 28.48 25.43 8.35
C ALA A 19 27.27 25.06 7.49
N MET A 20 27.45 25.05 6.18
CA MET A 20 26.50 24.40 5.25
C MET A 20 26.39 22.94 5.71
N ALA A 21 25.22 22.59 6.24
CA ALA A 21 24.87 21.22 6.50
C ALA A 21 25.13 20.43 5.20
N SER A 22 26.13 19.57 5.23
CA SER A 22 26.41 18.61 4.18
C SER A 22 25.11 17.86 3.91
N LYS A 23 24.57 17.94 2.71
CA LYS A 23 23.54 17.03 2.23
C LYS A 23 24.17 15.63 2.30
N GLY A 24 23.96 14.95 3.42
CA GLY A 24 24.43 13.60 3.62
C GLY A 24 23.92 12.76 2.46
N LYS A 25 24.85 12.12 1.74
CA LYS A 25 24.51 11.05 0.82
C LYS A 25 23.62 10.08 1.60
N PRO A 26 22.52 9.57 1.02
CA PRO A 26 21.69 8.61 1.71
C PRO A 26 22.61 7.48 2.17
N SER A 27 22.60 7.21 3.47
CA SER A 27 23.30 6.09 4.11
C SER A 27 23.14 4.84 3.25
N PRO A 28 24.21 4.05 3.03
CA PRO A 28 24.10 2.80 2.29
C PRO A 28 22.94 2.04 2.92
N ARG A 29 21.97 1.62 2.09
CA ARG A 29 20.74 0.89 2.46
C ARG A 29 21.05 0.03 3.67
N SER A 30 20.52 0.37 4.85
CA SER A 30 20.59 -0.52 5.99
C SER A 30 20.00 -1.83 5.48
N ALA A 31 20.86 -2.85 5.39
CA ALA A 31 20.46 -4.10 4.76
C ALA A 31 19.31 -4.67 5.61
N VAL A 32 18.09 -4.53 5.11
CA VAL A 32 16.92 -5.14 5.73
C VAL A 32 17.22 -6.63 5.76
N LYS A 33 17.37 -7.18 6.96
CA LYS A 33 17.68 -8.60 7.12
C LYS A 33 16.54 -9.41 6.53
N PRO A 34 16.84 -10.38 5.65
CA PRO A 34 15.82 -11.30 5.17
C PRO A 34 15.28 -12.12 6.34
N LEU A 35 14.02 -12.53 6.26
CA LEU A 35 13.44 -13.49 7.21
C LEU A 35 14.24 -14.81 7.12
N SER A 36 14.67 -15.30 8.28
CA SER A 36 15.29 -16.63 8.38
C SER A 36 14.24 -17.72 8.26
N ASP A 37 14.67 -18.93 7.89
CA ASP A 37 13.77 -20.09 7.86
C ASP A 37 13.21 -20.41 9.27
N GLU A 38 13.96 -20.11 10.32
CA GLU A 38 13.51 -20.25 11.71
C GLU A 38 12.38 -19.28 12.06
N GLN A 39 12.48 -18.02 11.63
CA GLN A 39 11.41 -17.04 11.81
C GLN A 39 10.13 -17.49 11.08
N VAL A 40 10.26 -17.96 9.84
CA VAL A 40 9.11 -18.50 9.09
C VAL A 40 8.53 -19.75 9.79
N ALA A 41 9.38 -20.65 10.29
CA ALA A 41 8.92 -21.81 11.05
C ALA A 41 8.21 -21.43 12.38
N LYS A 42 8.65 -20.36 13.04
CA LYS A 42 7.97 -19.83 14.23
C LYS A 42 6.57 -19.32 13.89
N LEU A 43 6.44 -18.56 12.81
CA LEU A 43 5.14 -18.09 12.32
C LEU A 43 4.24 -19.26 11.91
N ALA A 44 4.81 -20.29 11.24
CA ALA A 44 4.05 -21.48 10.86
C ALA A 44 3.51 -22.31 12.04
N ARG A 45 4.14 -22.22 13.20
CA ARG A 45 3.61 -22.83 14.44
C ARG A 45 2.44 -22.06 15.03
N LYS A 46 2.34 -20.77 14.76
CA LYS A 46 1.29 -19.91 15.28
C LYS A 46 0.13 -19.73 14.29
N HIS A 47 0.43 -19.68 13.01
CA HIS A 47 -0.52 -19.42 11.95
C HIS A 47 -0.49 -20.55 10.91
N HIS A 48 -1.60 -20.77 10.27
CA HIS A 48 -1.67 -21.68 9.12
C HIS A 48 -1.06 -20.97 7.88
N LEU A 49 0.24 -21.16 7.68
CA LEU A 49 0.93 -20.57 6.52
C LEU A 49 0.67 -21.38 5.27
N VAL A 50 0.19 -20.72 4.25
CA VAL A 50 -0.02 -21.26 2.90
C VAL A 50 0.94 -20.63 1.91
N ASP A 51 1.23 -21.33 0.82
CA ASP A 51 1.88 -20.75 -0.34
C ASP A 51 0.78 -20.26 -1.29
N PRO A 52 0.58 -18.93 -1.43
CA PRO A 52 -0.52 -18.40 -2.23
C PRO A 52 -0.40 -18.76 -3.72
N THR A 53 0.75 -19.28 -4.14
CA THR A 53 1.03 -19.64 -5.53
C THR A 53 0.88 -21.14 -5.82
N HIS A 54 0.85 -21.98 -4.78
CA HIS A 54 0.73 -23.44 -4.92
C HIS A 54 -0.51 -24.02 -4.24
N ASP A 55 -0.87 -23.50 -3.08
CA ASP A 55 -1.93 -24.05 -2.26
C ASP A 55 -3.34 -23.61 -2.74
N PHE A 56 -3.39 -22.63 -3.62
CA PHE A 56 -4.63 -22.18 -4.25
C PHE A 56 -4.64 -22.48 -5.76
N PRO A 57 -5.79 -22.84 -6.33
CA PRO A 57 -5.90 -23.07 -7.76
C PRO A 57 -5.52 -21.82 -8.55
N THR A 58 -4.70 -22.01 -9.59
CA THR A 58 -4.31 -20.94 -10.49
C THR A 58 -5.51 -20.45 -11.29
N GLY A 59 -5.87 -19.20 -11.11
CA GLY A 59 -6.92 -18.52 -11.85
C GLY A 59 -8.19 -18.28 -11.06
N PRO A 60 -9.06 -17.44 -11.59
CA PRO A 60 -10.29 -17.05 -10.91
C PRO A 60 -11.17 -18.26 -10.67
N ARG A 61 -11.66 -18.41 -9.45
CA ARG A 61 -12.71 -19.37 -9.14
C ARG A 61 -13.91 -19.09 -10.04
N LYS A 62 -14.55 -20.16 -10.56
CA LYS A 62 -15.68 -20.05 -11.52
C LYS A 62 -16.81 -19.13 -11.06
N ALA A 63 -16.97 -18.93 -9.74
CA ALA A 63 -18.00 -18.06 -9.16
C ALA A 63 -17.81 -16.55 -9.46
N ASN A 64 -16.65 -16.13 -9.97
CA ASN A 64 -16.28 -14.72 -10.06
C ASN A 64 -16.01 -14.23 -11.48
N THR A 65 -16.56 -14.88 -12.49
CA THR A 65 -16.40 -14.46 -13.90
C THR A 65 -16.97 -13.07 -14.17
N ALA A 66 -18.03 -12.65 -13.47
CA ALA A 66 -18.59 -11.29 -13.59
C ALA A 66 -17.64 -10.21 -13.04
N GLU A 67 -16.84 -10.53 -12.03
CA GLU A 67 -15.87 -9.59 -11.44
C GLU A 67 -14.61 -9.45 -12.29
N ILE A 68 -14.32 -10.44 -13.12
CA ILE A 68 -13.24 -10.42 -14.09
C ILE A 68 -13.72 -9.78 -15.41
N GLU A 69 -14.58 -8.81 -15.35
CA GLU A 69 -14.84 -7.91 -16.48
C GLU A 69 -13.59 -7.06 -16.77
N ALA A 70 -12.55 -7.72 -17.15
CA ALA A 70 -11.45 -7.11 -17.87
C ALA A 70 -11.91 -6.95 -19.32
N GLN A 71 -11.55 -5.84 -19.94
CA GLN A 71 -11.70 -5.66 -21.39
C GLN A 71 -11.09 -6.83 -22.17
N ASN A 72 -10.13 -7.54 -21.57
CA ASN A 72 -9.55 -8.77 -22.10
C ASN A 72 -9.22 -9.77 -20.98
N PRO A 73 -10.17 -10.63 -20.55
CA PRO A 73 -9.97 -11.57 -19.43
C PRO A 73 -8.82 -12.53 -19.64
N LYS A 74 -8.62 -13.03 -20.88
CA LYS A 74 -7.53 -13.96 -21.20
C LYS A 74 -6.16 -13.30 -21.09
N ALA A 75 -6.03 -12.05 -21.54
CA ALA A 75 -4.78 -11.30 -21.42
C ALA A 75 -4.48 -10.96 -19.96
N THR A 76 -5.48 -10.56 -19.19
CA THR A 76 -5.35 -10.32 -17.73
C THR A 76 -4.87 -11.57 -17.01
N HIS A 77 -5.51 -12.71 -17.28
CA HIS A 77 -5.12 -13.99 -16.68
C HIS A 77 -3.66 -14.36 -17.01
N ARG A 78 -3.26 -14.29 -18.28
CA ARG A 78 -1.88 -14.59 -18.70
C ARG A 78 -0.86 -13.66 -18.04
N LEU A 79 -1.20 -12.39 -17.90
CA LEU A 79 -0.34 -11.42 -17.28
C LEU A 79 -0.15 -11.70 -15.78
N LEU A 80 -1.24 -11.95 -15.05
CA LEU A 80 -1.19 -12.26 -13.63
C LEU A 80 -0.48 -13.60 -13.37
N ALA A 81 -0.69 -14.60 -14.23
CA ALA A 81 0.08 -15.85 -14.20
C ALA A 81 1.58 -15.61 -14.46
N GLY A 82 1.93 -14.68 -15.35
CA GLY A 82 3.32 -14.26 -15.56
C GLY A 82 3.91 -13.59 -14.32
N CYS A 83 3.15 -12.72 -13.65
CA CYS A 83 3.56 -12.12 -12.38
C CYS A 83 3.77 -13.18 -11.28
N ASP A 84 2.92 -14.18 -11.22
CA ASP A 84 3.05 -15.31 -10.32
C ASP A 84 4.37 -16.08 -10.57
N VAL A 85 4.68 -16.40 -11.84
CA VAL A 85 5.95 -17.05 -12.20
C VAL A 85 7.16 -16.20 -11.74
N VAL A 86 7.12 -14.89 -11.96
CA VAL A 86 8.18 -13.98 -11.50
C VAL A 86 8.28 -14.01 -9.98
N LEU A 87 7.17 -13.92 -9.26
CA LEU A 87 7.13 -13.95 -7.80
C LEU A 87 7.74 -15.24 -7.25
N ARG A 88 7.36 -16.39 -7.79
CA ARG A 88 7.88 -17.72 -7.38
C ARG A 88 9.37 -17.88 -7.67
N ASN A 89 9.86 -17.34 -8.77
CA ASN A 89 11.28 -17.43 -9.10
C ASN A 89 12.16 -16.53 -8.22
N HIS A 90 11.62 -15.42 -7.73
CA HIS A 90 12.38 -14.42 -6.97
C HIS A 90 12.28 -14.62 -5.45
N SER A 91 11.22 -15.26 -4.97
CA SER A 91 10.94 -15.36 -3.54
C SER A 91 10.27 -16.67 -3.15
N LYS A 92 10.33 -16.98 -1.84
CA LYS A 92 9.52 -18.02 -1.20
C LYS A 92 8.43 -17.29 -0.43
N VAL A 93 7.25 -17.13 -1.05
CA VAL A 93 6.13 -16.44 -0.41
C VAL A 93 5.37 -17.41 0.47
N LYS A 94 5.09 -16.97 1.70
CA LYS A 94 4.16 -17.62 2.61
C LYS A 94 3.17 -16.58 3.11
N ALA A 95 1.91 -16.98 3.26
CA ALA A 95 0.86 -16.08 3.71
C ALA A 95 -0.07 -16.79 4.69
N TRP A 96 -0.77 -16.01 5.52
CA TRP A 96 -1.90 -16.50 6.30
C TRP A 96 -3.05 -15.49 6.23
N GLY A 97 -4.25 -15.93 6.59
CA GLY A 97 -5.46 -15.11 6.62
C GLY A 97 -6.09 -14.90 5.24
N LEU A 98 -5.60 -15.55 4.19
CA LEU A 98 -6.19 -15.42 2.84
C LEU A 98 -7.62 -15.97 2.77
N GLU A 99 -8.02 -16.81 3.70
CA GLU A 99 -9.38 -17.30 3.90
C GLU A 99 -10.37 -16.17 4.24
N HIS A 100 -9.89 -15.05 4.76
CA HIS A 100 -10.72 -13.88 5.06
C HIS A 100 -11.13 -13.11 3.81
N VAL A 101 -10.46 -13.33 2.67
CA VAL A 101 -10.79 -12.66 1.40
C VAL A 101 -12.19 -13.07 0.95
N PRO A 102 -13.15 -12.12 0.87
CA PRO A 102 -14.51 -12.47 0.48
C PRO A 102 -14.57 -12.93 -0.97
N GLU A 103 -15.38 -13.93 -1.24
CA GLU A 103 -15.52 -14.50 -2.59
C GLU A 103 -16.18 -13.50 -3.56
N THR A 104 -17.06 -12.66 -3.07
CA THR A 104 -17.81 -11.66 -3.85
C THR A 104 -17.94 -10.34 -3.09
N GLY A 105 -18.39 -9.31 -3.79
CA GLY A 105 -18.67 -8.00 -3.21
C GLY A 105 -17.43 -7.12 -3.02
N PRO A 106 -17.65 -5.86 -2.60
CA PRO A 106 -16.58 -4.89 -2.41
C PRO A 106 -15.79 -5.16 -1.12
N PHE A 107 -14.53 -4.85 -1.15
CA PHE A 107 -13.69 -4.77 0.05
C PHE A 107 -12.49 -3.87 -0.21
N ILE A 108 -11.89 -3.38 0.86
CA ILE A 108 -10.68 -2.56 0.82
C ILE A 108 -9.53 -3.40 1.38
N THR A 109 -8.42 -3.44 0.66
CA THR A 109 -7.14 -3.93 1.18
C THR A 109 -6.24 -2.73 1.42
N ALA A 110 -5.96 -2.42 2.68
CA ALA A 110 -4.92 -1.48 3.05
C ALA A 110 -3.60 -2.23 3.15
N ALA A 111 -2.64 -1.93 2.29
CA ALA A 111 -1.39 -2.67 2.19
C ALA A 111 -0.17 -1.85 2.63
N THR A 112 0.82 -2.49 3.25
CA THR A 112 2.13 -1.88 3.52
C THR A 112 2.93 -1.71 2.24
N HIS A 113 3.79 -0.68 2.19
CA HIS A 113 4.59 -0.38 1.01
C HIS A 113 6.08 -0.22 1.36
N VAL A 114 6.73 -1.31 1.69
CA VAL A 114 8.15 -1.34 2.08
C VAL A 114 9.08 -1.25 0.85
N THR A 115 8.63 -1.79 -0.28
CA THR A 115 9.34 -1.79 -1.56
C THR A 115 8.36 -1.79 -2.73
N MET A 116 8.83 -1.50 -3.94
CA MET A 116 8.01 -1.65 -5.15
C MET A 116 7.61 -3.10 -5.43
N TYR A 117 8.33 -4.07 -4.87
CA TYR A 117 8.01 -5.49 -5.03
C TYR A 117 6.76 -5.91 -4.24
N ASP A 118 6.41 -5.17 -3.18
CA ASP A 118 5.21 -5.46 -2.36
C ASP A 118 3.90 -5.35 -3.13
N VAL A 119 3.90 -4.71 -4.31
CA VAL A 119 2.72 -4.65 -5.17
C VAL A 119 2.35 -6.02 -5.70
N PHE A 120 3.35 -6.87 -5.98
CA PHE A 120 3.12 -8.19 -6.57
C PHE A 120 2.55 -9.21 -5.58
N VAL A 121 2.89 -9.11 -4.30
CA VAL A 121 2.49 -10.11 -3.30
C VAL A 121 0.96 -10.11 -3.09
N PRO A 122 0.30 -9.01 -2.70
CA PRO A 122 -1.16 -8.98 -2.58
C PRO A 122 -1.85 -9.18 -3.94
N MET A 123 -1.25 -8.70 -5.04
CA MET A 123 -1.80 -8.87 -6.38
C MET A 123 -1.94 -10.34 -6.78
N VAL A 124 -0.87 -11.11 -6.62
CA VAL A 124 -0.87 -12.54 -6.94
C VAL A 124 -1.73 -13.31 -5.95
N SER A 125 -1.69 -12.95 -4.67
CA SER A 125 -2.52 -13.59 -3.65
C SER A 125 -4.01 -13.42 -3.93
N LEU A 126 -4.47 -12.21 -4.23
CA LEU A 126 -5.87 -11.95 -4.60
C LEU A 126 -6.26 -12.67 -5.90
N PHE A 127 -5.34 -12.73 -6.89
CA PHE A 127 -5.57 -13.47 -8.12
C PHE A 127 -5.84 -14.95 -7.86
N HIS A 128 -5.07 -15.57 -6.98
CA HIS A 128 -5.29 -16.98 -6.60
C HIS A 128 -6.57 -17.19 -5.79
N GLN A 129 -7.05 -16.15 -5.09
CA GLN A 129 -8.38 -16.16 -4.44
C GLN A 129 -9.53 -15.91 -5.45
N GLY A 130 -9.23 -15.78 -6.73
CA GLY A 130 -10.24 -15.53 -7.76
C GLY A 130 -10.71 -14.08 -7.79
N ARG A 131 -10.02 -13.16 -7.11
CA ARG A 131 -10.35 -11.72 -7.09
C ARG A 131 -9.42 -10.95 -8.01
N ARG A 132 -9.98 -10.03 -8.76
CA ARG A 132 -9.16 -9.15 -9.59
C ARG A 132 -8.66 -7.98 -8.77
N PRO A 133 -7.33 -7.86 -8.54
CA PRO A 133 -6.80 -6.70 -7.85
C PRO A 133 -7.08 -5.41 -8.64
N ARG A 134 -7.38 -4.33 -7.92
CA ARG A 134 -7.50 -2.98 -8.46
C ARG A 134 -6.67 -2.05 -7.60
N TYR A 135 -5.83 -1.26 -8.26
CA TYR A 135 -4.87 -0.38 -7.61
C TYR A 135 -4.95 1.02 -8.18
N MET A 136 -4.61 2.00 -7.35
CA MET A 136 -4.43 3.36 -7.81
C MET A 136 -2.96 3.60 -8.18
N ALA A 137 -2.71 4.02 -9.41
CA ALA A 137 -1.37 4.34 -9.90
C ALA A 137 -1.29 5.78 -10.42
N LYS A 138 -0.09 6.35 -10.47
CA LYS A 138 0.12 7.67 -11.07
C LYS A 138 -0.28 7.65 -12.54
N ALA A 139 -1.10 8.62 -12.95
CA ALA A 139 -1.57 8.73 -14.33
C ALA A 139 -0.42 8.85 -15.36
N GLU A 140 0.69 9.43 -14.96
CA GLU A 140 1.88 9.54 -15.82
C GLU A 140 2.42 8.15 -16.20
N MET A 141 2.35 7.18 -15.30
CA MET A 141 2.83 5.81 -15.55
C MET A 141 1.94 5.08 -16.57
N ALA A 142 0.66 5.42 -16.64
CA ALA A 142 -0.25 4.86 -17.65
C ALA A 142 0.09 5.29 -19.09
N LYS A 143 0.87 6.35 -19.27
CA LYS A 143 1.33 6.83 -20.57
C LYS A 143 2.57 6.11 -21.09
N TRP A 144 3.23 5.31 -20.27
CA TRP A 144 4.43 4.58 -20.70
C TRP A 144 4.03 3.42 -21.63
N PRO A 145 4.70 3.29 -22.77
CA PRO A 145 4.45 2.16 -23.66
C PRO A 145 4.68 0.84 -22.90
N LEU A 146 3.90 -0.19 -23.15
CA LEU A 146 3.87 -1.48 -22.46
C LEU A 146 3.35 -1.42 -21.01
N ILE A 147 3.87 -0.53 -20.17
CA ILE A 147 3.45 -0.38 -18.77
C ILE A 147 2.01 0.13 -18.69
N GLY A 148 1.59 1.04 -19.56
CA GLY A 148 0.21 1.51 -19.61
C GLY A 148 -0.78 0.39 -19.95
N LYS A 149 -0.44 -0.49 -20.91
CA LYS A 149 -1.25 -1.67 -21.20
C LYS A 149 -1.27 -2.66 -20.04
N TRP A 150 -0.13 -2.88 -19.41
CA TRP A 150 -0.02 -3.73 -18.23
C TRP A 150 -0.91 -3.20 -17.10
N PHE A 151 -0.89 -1.89 -16.81
CA PHE A 151 -1.75 -1.27 -15.81
C PHE A 151 -3.24 -1.49 -16.07
N GLN A 152 -3.68 -1.31 -17.32
CA GLN A 152 -5.08 -1.57 -17.70
C GLN A 152 -5.47 -3.03 -17.47
N LEU A 153 -4.59 -3.97 -17.85
CA LEU A 153 -4.85 -5.40 -17.70
C LEU A 153 -4.92 -5.84 -16.23
N VAL A 154 -4.06 -5.30 -15.35
CA VAL A 154 -4.09 -5.61 -13.91
C VAL A 154 -5.12 -4.78 -13.13
N GLY A 155 -5.94 -3.97 -13.81
CA GLY A 155 -6.99 -3.18 -13.16
C GLY A 155 -6.49 -1.95 -12.42
N MET A 156 -5.31 -1.43 -12.76
CA MET A 156 -4.84 -0.17 -12.18
C MET A 156 -5.66 1.02 -12.67
N GLN A 157 -6.08 1.84 -11.73
CA GLN A 157 -6.78 3.09 -12.00
C GLN A 157 -5.78 4.25 -12.03
N PRO A 158 -5.65 4.95 -13.17
CA PRO A 158 -4.75 6.08 -13.26
C PRO A 158 -5.30 7.27 -12.47
N VAL A 159 -4.54 7.76 -11.50
CA VAL A 159 -4.92 8.92 -10.68
C VAL A 159 -3.91 10.05 -10.82
N GLN A 160 -4.41 11.27 -10.95
CA GLN A 160 -3.57 12.46 -11.00
C GLN A 160 -3.28 12.94 -9.57
N ARG A 161 -2.05 12.71 -9.10
CA ARG A 161 -1.60 13.10 -7.75
C ARG A 161 -1.16 14.58 -7.69
N ARG A 162 -1.95 15.50 -8.24
CA ARG A 162 -1.69 16.94 -8.14
C ARG A 162 -2.45 17.53 -6.94
N ALA A 163 -1.95 18.61 -6.37
CA ALA A 163 -2.67 19.38 -5.36
C ALA A 163 -4.08 19.74 -5.86
N GLY A 164 -5.09 19.59 -5.01
CA GLY A 164 -6.51 19.83 -5.36
C GLY A 164 -7.25 18.68 -6.05
N LYS A 165 -6.63 17.51 -6.29
CA LYS A 165 -7.30 16.35 -6.92
C LYS A 165 -7.52 15.16 -5.99
N ALA A 166 -7.29 15.31 -4.68
CA ALA A 166 -7.53 14.24 -3.71
C ALA A 166 -8.98 13.77 -3.76
N LYS A 167 -9.94 14.69 -3.78
CA LYS A 167 -11.37 14.40 -3.85
C LYS A 167 -11.76 13.58 -5.09
N ALA A 168 -11.16 13.84 -6.25
CA ALA A 168 -11.43 13.03 -7.46
C ALA A 168 -10.87 11.61 -7.35
N ILE A 169 -9.78 11.41 -6.61
CA ILE A 169 -9.21 10.07 -6.34
C ILE A 169 -10.13 9.31 -5.39
N GLU A 170 -10.60 9.96 -4.35
CA GLU A 170 -11.52 9.42 -3.37
C GLU A 170 -12.83 9.03 -4.05
N GLU A 171 -13.42 9.91 -4.86
CA GLU A 171 -14.66 9.63 -5.59
C GLU A 171 -14.51 8.41 -6.53
N THR A 172 -13.46 8.36 -7.35
CA THR A 172 -13.20 7.19 -8.21
C THR A 172 -13.07 5.91 -7.40
N SER A 173 -12.45 5.99 -6.22
CA SER A 173 -12.28 4.84 -5.31
C SER A 173 -13.61 4.37 -4.73
N VAL A 174 -14.45 5.31 -4.34
CA VAL A 174 -15.81 5.05 -3.85
C VAL A 174 -16.67 4.43 -4.95
N GLU A 175 -16.59 4.93 -6.19
CA GLU A 175 -17.29 4.36 -7.35
C GLU A 175 -16.87 2.89 -7.61
N ILE A 176 -15.61 2.56 -7.47
CA ILE A 176 -15.14 1.17 -7.59
C ILE A 176 -15.81 0.29 -6.54
N LEU A 177 -15.80 0.70 -5.28
CA LEU A 177 -16.37 -0.07 -4.18
C LEU A 177 -17.89 -0.17 -4.27
N THR A 178 -18.58 0.92 -4.56
CA THR A 178 -20.06 0.93 -4.71
C THR A 178 -20.52 0.13 -5.92
N SER A 179 -19.64 -0.09 -6.91
CA SER A 179 -19.91 -1.02 -8.02
C SER A 179 -19.66 -2.50 -7.67
N GLY A 180 -19.44 -2.84 -6.40
CA GLY A 180 -19.23 -4.21 -5.93
C GLY A 180 -17.82 -4.76 -6.12
N ARG A 181 -16.82 -3.92 -6.35
CA ARG A 181 -15.46 -4.33 -6.74
C ARG A 181 -14.45 -4.08 -5.62
N PRO A 182 -13.41 -4.91 -5.49
CA PRO A 182 -12.36 -4.70 -4.49
C PRO A 182 -11.40 -3.59 -4.89
N LEU A 183 -10.82 -2.94 -3.88
CA LEU A 183 -9.81 -1.90 -4.04
C LEU A 183 -8.63 -2.16 -3.10
N THR A 184 -7.41 -2.11 -3.63
CA THR A 184 -6.19 -2.12 -2.82
C THR A 184 -5.58 -0.74 -2.81
N VAL A 185 -5.29 -0.23 -1.63
CA VAL A 185 -4.67 1.07 -1.39
C VAL A 185 -3.39 0.92 -0.58
N TRP A 186 -2.44 1.81 -0.82
CA TRP A 186 -1.27 2.00 0.03
C TRP A 186 -1.44 3.32 0.78
N PRO A 187 -1.89 3.28 2.05
CA PRO A 187 -2.25 4.50 2.79
C PRO A 187 -1.07 5.47 2.95
N GLU A 188 0.16 4.96 3.01
CA GLU A 188 1.38 5.76 3.05
C GLU A 188 1.56 6.63 1.78
N GLY A 189 0.94 6.25 0.66
CA GLY A 189 0.99 6.95 -0.62
C GLY A 189 2.33 6.90 -1.34
N THR A 190 3.35 6.27 -0.77
CA THR A 190 4.68 6.04 -1.34
C THR A 190 5.35 4.89 -0.59
N VAL A 191 6.44 4.36 -1.16
CA VAL A 191 7.31 3.42 -0.44
C VAL A 191 7.78 4.05 0.86
N THR A 192 7.71 3.31 1.97
CA THR A 192 8.04 3.82 3.29
C THR A 192 9.45 4.45 3.33
N ARG A 193 9.52 5.62 3.95
CA ARG A 193 10.77 6.36 4.18
C ARG A 193 11.35 6.13 5.56
N ASP A 194 10.64 5.37 6.40
CA ASP A 194 11.20 4.97 7.69
C ASP A 194 12.51 4.21 7.46
N PRO A 195 13.62 4.63 8.08
CA PRO A 195 14.91 3.93 7.97
C PRO A 195 14.84 2.47 8.39
N GLN A 196 13.98 2.16 9.37
CA GLN A 196 13.76 0.82 9.89
C GLN A 196 12.65 0.06 9.16
N LYS A 197 11.99 0.70 8.18
CA LYS A 197 10.94 0.09 7.36
C LYS A 197 9.66 -0.29 8.11
N TRP A 198 9.33 0.41 9.16
CA TRP A 198 8.02 0.32 9.81
C TRP A 198 6.97 1.12 9.02
N PRO A 199 5.67 0.81 9.21
CA PRO A 199 4.61 1.65 8.68
C PRO A 199 4.79 3.10 9.14
N MET A 200 4.71 4.04 8.20
CA MET A 200 4.90 5.46 8.48
C MET A 200 3.59 6.24 8.50
N SER A 201 3.66 7.57 8.59
CA SER A 201 2.48 8.42 8.49
C SER A 201 1.66 8.10 7.24
N MET A 202 0.35 8.00 7.42
CA MET A 202 -0.60 7.66 6.37
C MET A 202 -1.43 8.89 5.99
N LYS A 203 -1.98 8.86 4.79
CA LYS A 203 -2.95 9.84 4.32
C LYS A 203 -4.35 9.36 4.70
N ASN A 204 -5.21 10.26 5.13
CA ASN A 204 -6.56 9.95 5.55
C ASN A 204 -7.50 9.50 4.42
N GLY A 205 -7.06 9.55 3.18
CA GLY A 205 -7.87 9.10 2.03
C GLY A 205 -8.40 7.66 2.16
N VAL A 206 -7.67 6.74 2.84
CA VAL A 206 -8.18 5.40 3.09
C VAL A 206 -9.39 5.43 4.04
N GLY A 207 -9.35 6.26 5.08
CA GLY A 207 -10.47 6.48 5.99
C GLY A 207 -11.67 7.10 5.27
N VAL A 208 -11.45 8.16 4.49
CA VAL A 208 -12.51 8.79 3.68
C VAL A 208 -13.16 7.79 2.74
N ILE A 209 -12.36 7.02 1.98
CA ILE A 209 -12.87 6.01 1.03
C ILE A 209 -13.69 4.95 1.75
N ALA A 210 -13.22 4.43 2.88
CA ALA A 210 -13.91 3.39 3.63
C ALA A 210 -15.25 3.89 4.19
N LEU A 211 -15.24 5.03 4.86
CA LEU A 211 -16.43 5.61 5.49
C LEU A 211 -17.47 6.06 4.45
N GLU A 212 -17.04 6.74 3.38
CA GLU A 212 -17.95 7.19 2.33
C GLU A 212 -18.55 6.02 1.53
N SER A 213 -17.76 5.01 1.22
CA SER A 213 -18.28 3.81 0.54
C SER A 213 -19.29 3.07 1.41
N SER A 214 -19.02 2.96 2.72
CA SER A 214 -19.93 2.33 3.68
C SER A 214 -21.25 3.09 3.81
N ARG A 215 -21.17 4.43 3.90
CA ARG A 215 -22.32 5.30 3.94
C ARG A 215 -23.22 5.13 2.68
N ARG A 216 -22.61 5.13 1.49
CA ARG A 216 -23.35 4.98 0.22
C ARG A 216 -23.96 3.60 0.04
N LEU A 217 -23.34 2.56 0.59
CA LEU A 217 -23.85 1.18 0.51
C LEU A 217 -24.81 0.83 1.65
N GLY A 218 -24.94 1.68 2.68
CA GLY A 218 -25.75 1.41 3.86
C GLY A 218 -25.24 0.25 4.72
N CYS A 219 -23.97 -0.15 4.56
CA CYS A 219 -23.34 -1.20 5.33
C CYS A 219 -21.82 -0.99 5.39
N GLN A 220 -21.18 -1.48 6.45
CA GLN A 220 -19.73 -1.40 6.57
C GLN A 220 -19.05 -2.18 5.44
N VAL A 221 -18.23 -1.51 4.62
CA VAL A 221 -17.40 -2.14 3.61
C VAL A 221 -16.26 -2.88 4.30
N PRO A 222 -16.06 -4.19 4.09
CA PRO A 222 -14.97 -4.92 4.72
C PRO A 222 -13.62 -4.29 4.37
N LEU A 223 -12.80 -4.02 5.39
CA LEU A 223 -11.46 -3.47 5.28
C LEU A 223 -10.46 -4.45 5.89
N TYR A 224 -9.41 -4.77 5.17
CA TYR A 224 -8.38 -5.71 5.58
C TYR A 224 -7.01 -5.03 5.56
N CYS A 225 -6.19 -5.31 6.57
CA CYS A 225 -4.78 -4.96 6.56
C CYS A 225 -3.97 -6.06 5.88
N ALA A 226 -3.23 -5.74 4.82
CA ALA A 226 -2.30 -6.66 4.17
C ALA A 226 -0.86 -6.22 4.45
N VAL A 227 -0.18 -6.94 5.32
CA VAL A 227 1.18 -6.58 5.76
C VAL A 227 2.17 -7.57 5.19
N THR A 228 3.13 -7.05 4.41
CA THR A 228 4.16 -7.85 3.76
C THR A 228 5.55 -7.49 4.29
N TRP A 229 6.36 -8.51 4.59
CA TRP A 229 7.76 -8.34 4.97
C TRP A 229 8.69 -9.31 4.25
N GLY A 230 9.95 -8.91 4.07
CA GLY A 230 10.99 -9.72 3.44
C GLY A 230 11.26 -9.34 1.99
N ALA A 231 10.32 -8.72 1.28
CA ALA A 231 10.47 -8.35 -0.12
C ALA A 231 11.61 -7.33 -0.35
N ALA A 232 11.93 -6.49 0.64
CA ALA A 232 13.04 -5.53 0.56
C ALA A 232 14.42 -6.19 0.50
N SER A 233 14.54 -7.46 0.86
CA SER A 233 15.78 -8.23 0.79
C SER A 233 16.04 -8.87 -0.57
N ILE A 234 15.07 -8.80 -1.49
CA ILE A 234 15.20 -9.37 -2.83
C ILE A 234 16.13 -8.48 -3.66
N ASN A 235 17.15 -9.10 -4.24
CA ASN A 235 18.01 -8.42 -5.19
C ASN A 235 17.35 -8.43 -6.57
N HIS A 236 17.11 -7.27 -7.15
CA HIS A 236 16.45 -7.13 -8.45
C HIS A 236 17.25 -7.70 -9.63
N TRP A 237 18.58 -7.73 -9.51
CA TRP A 237 19.47 -8.22 -10.58
C TRP A 237 19.78 -9.70 -10.47
N TRP A 238 19.83 -10.22 -9.23
CA TRP A 238 20.13 -11.62 -8.98
C TRP A 238 19.28 -12.14 -7.83
N PRO A 239 18.12 -12.75 -8.11
CA PRO A 239 17.16 -13.14 -7.08
C PRO A 239 17.57 -14.34 -6.25
N TRP A 240 18.57 -15.08 -6.67
CA TRP A 240 19.02 -16.28 -5.94
C TRP A 240 20.11 -15.99 -4.90
N PRO A 241 20.10 -16.70 -3.77
CA PRO A 241 19.05 -17.62 -3.34
C PRO A 241 17.74 -16.88 -3.06
N ARG A 242 16.60 -17.50 -3.38
CA ARG A 242 15.28 -16.93 -3.14
C ARG A 242 15.11 -16.56 -1.67
N LYS A 243 14.56 -15.37 -1.43
CA LYS A 243 14.33 -14.84 -0.08
C LYS A 243 12.93 -15.19 0.43
N ASN A 244 12.82 -15.39 1.74
CA ASN A 244 11.51 -15.56 2.39
C ASN A 244 10.76 -14.23 2.38
N VAL A 245 9.52 -14.29 1.94
CA VAL A 245 8.57 -13.18 1.99
C VAL A 245 7.33 -13.70 2.70
N VAL A 246 6.89 -12.99 3.72
CA VAL A 246 5.70 -13.37 4.48
C VAL A 246 4.67 -12.25 4.36
N MET A 247 3.41 -12.62 4.15
CA MET A 247 2.27 -11.72 4.12
C MET A 247 1.22 -12.20 5.12
N CYS A 248 0.71 -11.28 5.92
CA CYS A 248 -0.53 -11.43 6.65
C CYS A 248 -1.63 -10.71 5.89
N TYR A 249 -2.75 -11.39 5.70
CA TYR A 249 -4.02 -10.79 5.31
C TYR A 249 -4.93 -10.89 6.53
N ASP A 250 -5.07 -9.76 7.24
CA ASP A 250 -5.74 -9.73 8.55
C ASP A 250 -7.24 -10.06 8.45
N GLU A 251 -7.90 -10.18 9.56
CA GLU A 251 -9.36 -10.22 9.63
C GLU A 251 -9.98 -8.87 9.22
N ALA A 252 -11.28 -8.88 8.92
CA ALA A 252 -12.00 -7.66 8.60
C ALA A 252 -11.94 -6.68 9.78
N PHE A 253 -11.46 -5.49 9.51
CA PHE A 253 -11.30 -4.44 10.49
C PHE A 253 -12.67 -3.85 10.85
N ASP A 254 -13.02 -3.85 12.14
CA ASP A 254 -14.26 -3.24 12.60
C ASP A 254 -14.08 -1.72 12.84
N TYR A 255 -14.96 -0.94 12.23
CA TYR A 255 -15.04 0.51 12.39
C TYR A 255 -16.50 1.01 12.37
N ALA A 256 -17.44 0.16 12.79
CA ALA A 256 -18.86 0.51 12.83
C ALA A 256 -19.13 1.73 13.71
N ASP A 257 -18.36 1.90 14.79
CA ASP A 257 -18.44 3.05 15.68
C ASP A 257 -18.16 4.39 14.98
N LEU A 258 -17.35 4.37 13.94
CA LEU A 258 -17.04 5.57 13.14
C LEU A 258 -18.11 5.88 12.11
N LEU A 259 -19.06 4.99 11.87
CA LEU A 259 -20.21 5.19 11.00
C LEU A 259 -21.44 5.73 11.73
N ASP A 260 -21.41 5.83 13.05
CA ASP A 260 -22.51 6.34 13.84
C ASP A 260 -22.94 7.73 13.37
N GLY A 261 -24.23 7.87 13.03
CA GLY A 261 -24.80 9.13 12.54
C GLY A 261 -24.37 9.51 11.10
N CYS A 262 -23.84 8.57 10.31
CA CYS A 262 -23.36 8.84 8.96
C CYS A 262 -24.44 9.42 8.01
N ASP A 263 -25.72 9.14 8.25
CA ASP A 263 -26.84 9.72 7.49
C ASP A 263 -26.97 11.24 7.70
N SER A 264 -26.43 11.77 8.79
CA SER A 264 -26.43 13.20 9.12
C SER A 264 -25.20 13.94 8.60
N TRP A 265 -24.23 13.24 8.03
CA TRP A 265 -23.07 13.90 7.43
C TRP A 265 -23.50 14.71 6.20
N GLY A 266 -22.89 15.87 6.02
CA GLY A 266 -23.09 16.66 4.80
C GLY A 266 -22.47 15.99 3.58
N ASP A 267 -21.97 16.79 2.66
CA ASP A 267 -21.37 16.30 1.41
C ASP A 267 -20.01 15.62 1.60
N GLU A 268 -19.44 15.67 2.81
CA GLU A 268 -18.09 15.15 3.10
C GLU A 268 -18.07 14.36 4.40
N VAL A 269 -17.22 13.33 4.39
CA VAL A 269 -16.90 12.55 5.60
C VAL A 269 -16.21 13.46 6.63
N PRO A 270 -16.59 13.44 7.90
CA PRO A 270 -15.89 14.18 8.95
C PRO A 270 -14.42 13.80 9.02
N THR A 271 -13.54 14.80 8.97
CA THR A 271 -12.09 14.59 8.89
C THR A 271 -11.54 13.85 10.10
N ASP A 272 -12.04 14.15 11.29
CA ASP A 272 -11.66 13.50 12.54
C ASP A 272 -11.94 11.99 12.52
N ARG A 273 -13.05 11.56 11.95
CA ARG A 273 -13.39 10.13 11.81
C ARG A 273 -12.49 9.44 10.79
N ALA A 274 -12.23 10.10 9.67
CA ALA A 274 -11.32 9.56 8.64
C ALA A 274 -9.88 9.46 9.17
N ASP A 275 -9.44 10.45 9.93
CA ASP A 275 -8.12 10.45 10.58
C ASP A 275 -8.02 9.35 11.64
N GLU A 276 -9.06 9.17 12.47
CA GLU A 276 -9.09 8.11 13.47
C GLU A 276 -9.06 6.71 12.85
N LEU A 277 -9.86 6.46 11.81
CA LEU A 277 -9.81 5.17 11.10
C LEU A 277 -8.41 4.92 10.53
N THR A 278 -7.82 5.94 9.91
CA THR A 278 -6.47 5.85 9.34
C THR A 278 -5.41 5.58 10.41
N ARG A 279 -5.54 6.20 11.58
CA ARG A 279 -4.68 5.95 12.74
C ARG A 279 -4.81 4.51 13.20
N ARG A 280 -6.04 4.00 13.38
CA ARG A 280 -6.29 2.60 13.77
C ARG A 280 -5.68 1.62 12.77
N ILE A 281 -5.82 1.85 11.46
CA ILE A 281 -5.20 1.05 10.41
C ILE A 281 -3.68 1.03 10.56
N ARG A 282 -3.04 2.18 10.78
CA ARG A 282 -1.59 2.28 10.97
C ARG A 282 -1.11 1.49 12.18
N VAL A 283 -1.80 1.62 13.32
CA VAL A 283 -1.50 0.87 14.54
C VAL A 283 -1.58 -0.62 14.27
N ARG A 284 -2.68 -1.08 13.68
CA ARG A 284 -2.87 -2.51 13.38
C ARG A 284 -1.80 -3.06 12.44
N MET A 285 -1.46 -2.35 11.38
CA MET A 285 -0.38 -2.75 10.47
C MET A 285 0.98 -2.82 11.19
N THR A 286 1.21 -1.95 12.15
CA THR A 286 2.45 -1.94 12.93
C THR A 286 2.52 -3.16 13.85
N GLU A 287 1.42 -3.55 14.49
CA GLU A 287 1.32 -4.76 15.31
C GLU A 287 1.60 -6.03 14.49
N ILE A 288 0.94 -6.17 13.33
CA ILE A 288 1.15 -7.30 12.44
C ILE A 288 2.61 -7.32 11.93
N MET A 289 3.17 -6.17 11.60
CA MET A 289 4.57 -6.06 11.18
C MET A 289 5.52 -6.50 12.29
N ALA A 290 5.24 -6.13 13.54
CA ALA A 290 6.02 -6.54 14.71
C ALA A 290 5.98 -8.06 14.89
N GLU A 291 4.82 -8.67 14.69
CA GLU A 291 4.66 -10.12 14.75
C GLU A 291 5.46 -10.83 13.65
N ILE A 292 5.33 -10.38 12.38
CA ILE A 292 6.07 -10.97 11.26
C ILE A 292 7.58 -10.88 11.48
N ARG A 293 8.06 -9.74 11.96
CA ARG A 293 9.48 -9.50 12.19
C ARG A 293 10.00 -10.16 13.45
N GLY A 294 9.11 -10.45 14.41
CA GLY A 294 9.49 -10.89 15.77
C GLY A 294 10.27 -9.81 16.51
N GLU A 295 9.99 -8.54 16.24
CA GLU A 295 10.64 -7.37 16.80
C GLU A 295 9.60 -6.47 17.47
N GLN A 296 9.99 -5.77 18.52
CA GLN A 296 9.16 -4.73 19.12
C GLN A 296 9.10 -3.52 18.20
N ALA A 297 7.89 -3.02 17.94
CA ALA A 297 7.71 -1.78 17.20
C ALA A 297 8.31 -0.60 18.01
N PRO A 298 8.90 0.38 17.34
CA PRO A 298 9.37 1.59 18.00
C PRO A 298 8.18 2.45 18.45
N ASP A 299 8.39 3.26 19.49
CA ASP A 299 7.39 4.23 19.95
C ASP A 299 7.06 5.23 18.83
N GLY A 300 5.76 5.40 18.56
CA GLY A 300 5.27 6.29 17.53
C GLY A 300 5.60 5.84 16.11
N TYR A 301 5.45 6.75 15.17
CA TYR A 301 5.60 6.47 13.74
C TYR A 301 6.53 7.47 13.05
N TRP A 302 7.06 7.08 11.89
CA TRP A 302 7.88 7.96 11.06
C TRP A 302 7.00 8.94 10.28
N ASP A 303 7.18 10.23 10.50
CA ASP A 303 6.55 11.26 9.67
C ASP A 303 7.47 11.61 8.51
N TYR A 304 6.99 11.34 7.28
CA TYR A 304 7.75 11.62 6.07
C TYR A 304 7.89 13.11 5.74
N ARG A 305 7.08 13.98 6.38
CA ARG A 305 7.14 15.44 6.17
C ARG A 305 8.27 16.04 7.00
N THR A 306 8.37 15.65 8.25
CA THR A 306 9.42 16.11 9.17
C THR A 306 10.69 15.26 9.09
N MET A 307 10.61 14.08 8.42
CA MET A 307 11.69 13.08 8.36
C MET A 307 12.18 12.66 9.73
N SER A 308 11.26 12.53 10.67
CA SER A 308 11.52 12.18 12.06
C SER A 308 10.43 11.27 12.61
N ARG A 309 10.74 10.60 13.72
CA ARG A 309 9.74 9.81 14.43
C ARG A 309 8.97 10.70 15.39
N VAL A 310 7.65 10.62 15.32
CA VAL A 310 6.72 11.36 16.17
C VAL A 310 5.90 10.37 17.00
N LYS A 311 5.50 10.79 18.20
CA LYS A 311 4.59 10.00 19.03
C LYS A 311 3.17 10.05 18.45
N ASP A 312 2.41 9.00 18.73
CA ASP A 312 0.97 8.96 18.45
C ASP A 312 0.19 9.97 19.28
#